data_1e14e113a3475139e6499f805f7cb172
#
_entry.id   1e14e113a3475139e6499f805f7cb172
#
_cell.length_a   1.000
_cell.length_b   1.000
_cell.length_c   1.000
_cell.angle_alpha   90.00
_cell.angle_beta   90.00
_cell.angle_gamma   90.00
#
_symmetry.space_group_name_H-M   'P 1'
#
loop_
_entity.id
_entity.type
_entity.pdbx_description
1 polymer ?
#
loop_
_entity_poly.entity_id
_entity_poly.type
_entity_poly.pdbx_seq_one_letter_code
_entity_poly.pdbx_strand_id
1 'polypeptide(L)'
;MKFFLTPRSKTILIKTSLLMFLVSSPSYAAEGLQKLRVAYAAITAAFSIPWIAKEAGIFQRRGLDVELVYIASGSRAIQTLVGGSIDVAAIGGPAGVDARLAGADTVYIAIPVNKVLVFTVADPQIQRVEELRAKSIGVTRIGTVTDFFTRVFLRQNGLVPDRDVMIRQMGGLPEIVAGLKAGQIQGGTFGFPAVLHAKSAGFHVLVDYNAQGFRYPLSSVVVTEKLLRTRESAVRAFLEALIEGVHRFKTDPNFAMNVIGKYTATSDRVMLEETQRVYAPALERIPYPNIEDMKLGITQVAETNPRAKGADPKDFVNSRLLREIEASGFVKRLYGDK
;
A
#
# COMPACT_ATOMS: atom_id res chain seq x y z
N MET A 1 -50.60 -99.84 -2.45
CA MET A 1 -49.48 -100.69 -2.90
C MET A 1 -48.30 -99.78 -3.16
N LYS A 2 -47.20 -99.98 -2.40
CA LYS A 2 -45.87 -99.37 -2.43
C LYS A 2 -45.76 -97.85 -2.30
N PHE A 3 -45.41 -97.41 -1.09
CA PHE A 3 -44.78 -96.15 -0.64
C PHE A 3 -43.40 -95.92 -1.25
N PHE A 4 -43.07 -94.72 -1.62
CA PHE A 4 -41.67 -94.26 -1.69
C PHE A 4 -41.55 -92.92 -1.01
N LEU A 5 -40.82 -92.90 0.05
CA LEU A 5 -40.38 -91.74 0.82
C LEU A 5 -39.27 -90.99 0.08
N THR A 6 -39.33 -89.66 -0.03
CA THR A 6 -38.23 -88.79 -0.47
C THR A 6 -37.68 -87.98 0.72
N PRO A 7 -36.36 -87.79 0.87
CA PRO A 7 -35.76 -87.19 2.03
C PRO A 7 -35.80 -85.63 1.99
N ARG A 8 -35.98 -85.00 3.17
CA ARG A 8 -35.92 -83.58 3.42
C ARG A 8 -34.49 -83.08 3.25
N SER A 9 -34.31 -82.10 2.30
CA SER A 9 -33.10 -81.32 2.22
C SER A 9 -33.14 -80.13 3.22
N LYS A 10 -32.14 -80.07 4.11
CA LYS A 10 -31.94 -78.95 5.05
C LYS A 10 -31.26 -77.80 4.28
N THR A 11 -31.96 -76.70 4.06
CA THR A 11 -31.37 -75.46 3.52
C THR A 11 -30.68 -74.71 4.68
N ILE A 12 -29.38 -74.60 4.63
CA ILE A 12 -28.58 -73.80 5.56
C ILE A 12 -28.57 -72.35 5.02
N LEU A 13 -29.25 -71.42 5.72
CA LEU A 13 -29.20 -69.99 5.44
C LEU A 13 -27.90 -69.43 6.02
N ILE A 14 -26.93 -69.13 5.17
CA ILE A 14 -25.71 -68.35 5.53
C ILE A 14 -26.11 -66.87 5.49
N LYS A 15 -26.24 -66.24 6.67
CA LYS A 15 -26.39 -64.77 6.78
C LYS A 15 -24.99 -64.12 6.58
N THR A 16 -24.73 -63.64 5.38
CA THR A 16 -23.54 -62.82 5.11
C THR A 16 -23.82 -61.41 5.60
N SER A 17 -23.28 -61.03 6.75
CA SER A 17 -23.32 -59.66 7.30
C SER A 17 -22.28 -58.82 6.57
N LEU A 18 -22.73 -58.00 5.61
CA LEU A 18 -21.90 -57.05 4.89
C LEU A 18 -21.69 -55.83 5.80
N LEU A 19 -20.54 -55.77 6.47
CA LEU A 19 -20.11 -54.62 7.30
C LEU A 19 -19.63 -53.51 6.35
N MET A 20 -20.49 -52.56 6.08
CA MET A 20 -20.16 -51.39 5.26
C MET A 20 -19.32 -50.41 6.10
N PHE A 21 -18.01 -50.45 5.95
CA PHE A 21 -17.12 -49.41 6.50
C PHE A 21 -17.41 -48.09 5.75
N LEU A 22 -18.16 -47.18 6.38
CA LEU A 22 -18.24 -45.75 5.96
C LEU A 22 -16.86 -45.14 6.25
N VAL A 23 -16.02 -45.08 5.22
CA VAL A 23 -14.83 -44.25 5.21
C VAL A 23 -15.33 -42.82 5.11
N SER A 24 -15.45 -42.10 6.24
CA SER A 24 -15.66 -40.69 6.32
C SER A 24 -14.38 -40.03 5.80
N SER A 25 -14.33 -39.73 4.48
CA SER A 25 -13.33 -38.84 3.97
C SER A 25 -13.55 -37.48 4.64
N PRO A 26 -12.53 -36.84 5.27
CA PRO A 26 -12.68 -35.49 5.76
C PRO A 26 -12.98 -34.63 4.52
N SER A 27 -14.19 -34.09 4.46
CA SER A 27 -14.55 -33.05 3.50
C SER A 27 -13.68 -31.84 3.87
N TYR A 28 -12.55 -31.68 3.18
CA TYR A 28 -11.87 -30.39 3.12
C TYR A 28 -12.87 -29.46 2.41
N ALA A 29 -13.71 -28.81 3.19
CA ALA A 29 -14.43 -27.66 2.72
C ALA A 29 -13.36 -26.68 2.20
N ALA A 30 -13.35 -26.43 0.92
CA ALA A 30 -12.52 -25.38 0.35
C ALA A 30 -12.95 -24.08 1.06
N GLU A 31 -12.16 -23.65 2.07
CA GLU A 31 -12.39 -22.38 2.72
C GLU A 31 -12.46 -21.34 1.61
N GLY A 32 -13.60 -20.66 1.47
CA GLY A 32 -13.79 -19.60 0.47
C GLY A 32 -12.75 -18.50 0.71
N LEU A 33 -12.32 -17.82 -0.37
CA LEU A 33 -11.34 -16.75 -0.27
C LEU A 33 -11.76 -15.72 0.79
N GLN A 34 -10.81 -15.34 1.67
CA GLN A 34 -11.04 -14.32 2.68
C GLN A 34 -11.09 -12.93 2.03
N LYS A 35 -12.22 -12.24 2.16
CA LYS A 35 -12.39 -10.90 1.58
C LYS A 35 -11.61 -9.85 2.36
N LEU A 36 -10.88 -8.99 1.66
CA LEU A 36 -10.22 -7.79 2.19
C LEU A 36 -10.49 -6.60 1.29
N ARG A 37 -10.95 -5.49 1.89
CA ARG A 37 -11.01 -4.19 1.23
C ARG A 37 -9.75 -3.41 1.53
N VAL A 38 -8.98 -3.11 0.49
CA VAL A 38 -7.68 -2.46 0.58
C VAL A 38 -7.74 -1.11 -0.12
N ALA A 39 -7.66 -0.02 0.65
CA ALA A 39 -7.56 1.30 0.05
C ALA A 39 -6.12 1.62 -0.36
N TYR A 40 -5.95 2.36 -1.46
CA TYR A 40 -4.71 3.03 -1.81
C TYR A 40 -4.95 4.55 -1.96
N ALA A 41 -4.06 5.35 -1.36
CA ALA A 41 -4.34 6.76 -1.11
C ALA A 41 -3.92 7.71 -2.23
N ALA A 42 -3.18 7.23 -3.24
CA ALA A 42 -2.76 8.04 -4.38
C ALA A 42 -2.52 7.19 -5.63
N ILE A 43 -2.71 7.80 -6.80
CA ILE A 43 -2.43 7.22 -8.11
C ILE A 43 -0.96 7.52 -8.45
N THR A 44 -0.06 6.71 -7.88
CA THR A 44 1.41 6.81 -8.06
C THR A 44 2.06 5.45 -7.90
N ALA A 45 3.21 5.25 -8.53
CA ALA A 45 3.94 3.98 -8.46
C ALA A 45 4.37 3.59 -7.03
N ALA A 46 4.39 4.53 -6.07
CA ALA A 46 4.60 4.23 -4.65
C ALA A 46 3.58 3.22 -4.08
N PHE A 47 2.38 3.16 -4.67
CA PHE A 47 1.30 2.24 -4.28
C PHE A 47 1.11 1.08 -5.26
N SER A 48 2.06 0.82 -6.16
CA SER A 48 1.90 -0.20 -7.21
C SER A 48 1.92 -1.64 -6.68
N ILE A 49 2.48 -1.92 -5.51
CA ILE A 49 2.64 -3.30 -5.03
C ILE A 49 1.31 -4.02 -4.81
N PRO A 50 0.28 -3.44 -4.17
CA PRO A 50 -1.05 -4.04 -4.14
C PRO A 50 -1.68 -4.25 -5.54
N TRP A 51 -1.42 -3.34 -6.49
CA TRP A 51 -1.88 -3.50 -7.87
C TRP A 51 -1.20 -4.68 -8.55
N ILE A 52 0.13 -4.78 -8.42
CA ILE A 52 0.94 -5.91 -8.93
C ILE A 52 0.42 -7.23 -8.34
N ALA A 53 0.22 -7.30 -7.03
CA ALA A 53 -0.28 -8.50 -6.37
C ALA A 53 -1.69 -8.90 -6.87
N LYS A 54 -2.57 -7.92 -7.13
CA LYS A 54 -3.90 -8.15 -7.69
C LYS A 54 -3.83 -8.66 -9.13
N GLU A 55 -3.15 -7.94 -10.00
CA GLU A 55 -3.08 -8.26 -11.44
C GLU A 55 -2.30 -9.56 -11.73
N ALA A 56 -1.33 -9.91 -10.88
CA ALA A 56 -0.61 -11.18 -10.96
C ALA A 56 -1.36 -12.36 -10.33
N GLY A 57 -2.57 -12.17 -9.79
CA GLY A 57 -3.34 -13.21 -9.11
C GLY A 57 -2.71 -13.72 -7.80
N ILE A 58 -1.78 -12.95 -7.21
CA ILE A 58 -1.05 -13.37 -6.01
C ILE A 58 -1.99 -13.46 -4.81
N PHE A 59 -2.92 -12.52 -4.66
CA PHE A 59 -3.88 -12.56 -3.57
C PHE A 59 -4.73 -13.83 -3.59
N GLN A 60 -5.27 -14.21 -4.76
CA GLN A 60 -6.09 -15.42 -4.91
C GLN A 60 -5.30 -16.69 -4.57
N ARG A 61 -4.03 -16.80 -5.04
CA ARG A 61 -3.17 -17.95 -4.70
C ARG A 61 -2.89 -18.05 -3.20
N ARG A 62 -3.04 -16.95 -2.46
CA ARG A 62 -2.88 -16.88 -1.00
C ARG A 62 -4.20 -16.91 -0.22
N GLY A 63 -5.29 -17.32 -0.87
CA GLY A 63 -6.59 -17.46 -0.23
C GLY A 63 -7.30 -16.14 0.04
N LEU A 64 -6.93 -15.04 -0.65
CA LEU A 64 -7.53 -13.72 -0.47
C LEU A 64 -8.34 -13.27 -1.69
N ASP A 65 -9.55 -12.77 -1.45
CA ASP A 65 -10.32 -11.97 -2.39
C ASP A 65 -10.15 -10.49 -2.03
N VAL A 66 -9.23 -9.81 -2.71
CA VAL A 66 -8.89 -8.41 -2.42
C VAL A 66 -9.65 -7.48 -3.35
N GLU A 67 -10.43 -6.57 -2.78
CA GLU A 67 -11.01 -5.41 -3.46
C GLU A 67 -10.09 -4.20 -3.25
N LEU A 68 -9.55 -3.63 -4.35
CA LEU A 68 -8.75 -2.42 -4.30
C LEU A 68 -9.63 -1.19 -4.49
N VAL A 69 -9.57 -0.25 -3.54
CA VAL A 69 -10.40 0.96 -3.54
C VAL A 69 -9.50 2.21 -3.57
N TYR A 70 -9.67 3.07 -4.55
CA TYR A 70 -9.01 4.38 -4.55
C TYR A 70 -9.71 5.33 -3.59
N ILE A 71 -9.00 5.80 -2.57
CA ILE A 71 -9.47 6.84 -1.63
C ILE A 71 -8.43 7.96 -1.61
N ALA A 72 -8.68 9.02 -2.36
CA ALA A 72 -7.75 10.14 -2.47
C ALA A 72 -7.37 10.70 -1.08
N SER A 73 -6.05 10.70 -0.79
CA SER A 73 -5.39 11.16 0.43
C SER A 73 -5.37 10.15 1.60
N GLY A 74 -4.19 10.09 2.26
CA GLY A 74 -3.96 9.19 3.40
C GLY A 74 -4.88 9.47 4.59
N SER A 75 -5.19 10.74 4.87
CA SER A 75 -6.08 11.10 5.99
C SER A 75 -7.51 10.59 5.78
N ARG A 76 -8.05 10.65 4.56
CA ARG A 76 -9.38 10.07 4.26
C ARG A 76 -9.35 8.54 4.33
N ALA A 77 -8.30 7.91 3.79
CA ALA A 77 -8.15 6.45 3.87
C ALA A 77 -8.11 5.96 5.33
N ILE A 78 -7.39 6.67 6.21
CA ILE A 78 -7.36 6.34 7.64
C ILE A 78 -8.72 6.55 8.31
N GLN A 79 -9.44 7.63 8.01
CA GLN A 79 -10.81 7.82 8.51
C GLN A 79 -11.74 6.67 8.09
N THR A 80 -11.61 6.20 6.85
CA THR A 80 -12.40 5.08 6.32
C THR A 80 -12.00 3.74 6.98
N LEU A 81 -10.71 3.56 7.28
CA LEU A 81 -10.19 2.40 8.03
C LEU A 81 -10.75 2.37 9.47
N VAL A 82 -10.66 3.49 10.18
CA VAL A 82 -11.19 3.62 11.56
C VAL A 82 -12.71 3.42 11.59
N GLY A 83 -13.41 3.90 10.55
CA GLY A 83 -14.84 3.68 10.36
C GLY A 83 -15.23 2.24 9.96
N GLY A 84 -14.26 1.34 9.72
CA GLY A 84 -14.48 -0.07 9.40
C GLY A 84 -15.00 -0.34 7.98
N SER A 85 -15.00 0.64 7.08
CA SER A 85 -15.43 0.46 5.70
C SER A 85 -14.35 -0.16 4.80
N ILE A 86 -13.09 -0.16 5.24
CA ILE A 86 -11.96 -0.89 4.64
C ILE A 86 -11.20 -1.64 5.73
N ASP A 87 -10.47 -2.69 5.33
CA ASP A 87 -9.67 -3.53 6.23
C ASP A 87 -8.20 -3.06 6.31
N VAL A 88 -7.67 -2.57 5.18
CA VAL A 88 -6.26 -2.19 5.03
C VAL A 88 -6.17 -0.84 4.32
N ALA A 89 -5.32 0.04 4.82
CA ALA A 89 -5.03 1.32 4.18
C ALA A 89 -3.56 1.37 3.72
N ALA A 90 -3.35 1.41 2.38
CA ALA A 90 -2.05 1.73 1.79
C ALA A 90 -1.96 3.26 1.65
N ILE A 91 -1.17 3.89 2.51
CA ILE A 91 -1.06 5.34 2.63
C ILE A 91 0.39 5.81 2.61
N GLY A 92 0.58 7.09 2.32
CA GLY A 92 1.84 7.79 2.58
C GLY A 92 1.69 8.72 3.79
N GLY A 93 2.77 8.83 4.54
CA GLY A 93 2.83 9.73 5.69
C GLY A 93 2.20 9.21 6.98
N PRO A 94 2.10 10.07 7.99
CA PRO A 94 1.84 9.68 9.36
C PRO A 94 0.35 9.79 9.77
N ALA A 95 -0.61 9.77 8.82
CA ALA A 95 -2.03 9.92 9.17
C ALA A 95 -2.52 8.85 10.17
N GLY A 96 -1.93 7.64 10.14
CA GLY A 96 -2.20 6.60 11.13
C GLY A 96 -1.65 6.93 12.52
N VAL A 97 -0.54 7.70 12.61
CA VAL A 97 0.00 8.20 13.88
C VAL A 97 -0.98 9.17 14.52
N ASP A 98 -1.47 10.15 13.74
CA ASP A 98 -2.42 11.15 14.24
C ASP A 98 -3.73 10.50 14.72
N ALA A 99 -4.25 9.54 13.97
CA ALA A 99 -5.44 8.77 14.37
C ALA A 99 -5.20 7.98 15.66
N ARG A 100 -4.02 7.33 15.84
CA ARG A 100 -3.70 6.60 17.07
C ARG A 100 -3.59 7.53 18.26
N LEU A 101 -2.97 8.68 18.12
CA LEU A 101 -2.92 9.71 19.17
C LEU A 101 -4.31 10.28 19.53
N ALA A 102 -5.25 10.22 18.59
CA ALA A 102 -6.65 10.54 18.82
C ALA A 102 -7.47 9.39 19.46
N GLY A 103 -6.85 8.22 19.70
CA GLY A 103 -7.45 7.07 20.36
C GLY A 103 -7.89 5.92 19.42
N ALA A 104 -7.61 6.00 18.12
CA ALA A 104 -7.82 4.87 17.22
C ALA A 104 -6.75 3.79 17.45
N ASP A 105 -7.09 2.52 17.12
CA ASP A 105 -6.16 1.38 17.27
C ASP A 105 -5.34 1.09 16.01
N THR A 106 -5.00 2.13 15.25
CA THR A 106 -4.23 2.03 14.00
C THR A 106 -2.77 1.68 14.26
N VAL A 107 -2.19 0.83 13.38
CA VAL A 107 -0.79 0.41 13.46
C VAL A 107 -0.20 0.17 12.07
N TYR A 108 1.05 0.59 11.88
CA TYR A 108 1.82 0.37 10.66
C TYR A 108 2.43 -1.03 10.69
N ILE A 109 2.12 -1.85 9.69
CA ILE A 109 2.60 -3.24 9.61
C ILE A 109 3.60 -3.47 8.49
N ALA A 110 3.69 -2.54 7.52
CA ALA A 110 4.70 -2.57 6.46
C ALA A 110 4.98 -1.18 5.92
N ILE A 111 6.22 -0.94 5.45
CA ILE A 111 6.65 0.27 4.72
C ILE A 111 7.42 -0.18 3.46
N PRO A 112 6.72 -0.46 2.34
CA PRO A 112 7.36 -0.86 1.09
C PRO A 112 8.30 0.18 0.49
N VAL A 113 8.03 1.49 0.67
CA VAL A 113 8.89 2.58 0.19
C VAL A 113 9.12 3.58 1.31
N ASN A 114 10.38 3.72 1.73
CA ASN A 114 10.81 4.65 2.79
C ASN A 114 11.71 5.79 2.28
N LYS A 115 11.96 5.87 0.98
CA LYS A 115 12.67 6.97 0.31
C LYS A 115 11.65 7.97 -0.23
N VAL A 116 12.00 9.26 -0.16
CA VAL A 116 11.10 10.34 -0.58
C VAL A 116 11.23 10.56 -2.07
N LEU A 117 10.50 9.79 -2.86
CA LEU A 117 10.43 9.92 -4.33
C LEU A 117 9.32 10.91 -4.72
N VAL A 118 9.45 12.14 -4.23
CA VAL A 118 8.50 13.24 -4.40
C VAL A 118 9.25 14.45 -4.93
N PHE A 119 8.56 15.24 -5.73
CA PHE A 119 9.12 16.42 -6.43
C PHE A 119 8.13 17.56 -6.37
N THR A 120 8.62 18.76 -6.17
CA THR A 120 7.84 19.98 -6.47
C THR A 120 8.21 20.45 -7.85
N VAL A 121 7.20 20.58 -8.71
CA VAL A 121 7.35 21.22 -10.02
C VAL A 121 6.72 22.61 -10.00
N ALA A 122 7.17 23.45 -10.91
CA ALA A 122 6.67 24.81 -11.06
C ALA A 122 6.48 25.21 -12.53
N ASP A 123 5.72 26.28 -12.73
CA ASP A 123 5.59 26.98 -13.99
C ASP A 123 6.98 27.34 -14.55
N PRO A 124 7.22 27.23 -15.87
CA PRO A 124 8.50 27.56 -16.49
C PRO A 124 9.05 28.93 -16.16
N GLN A 125 8.20 29.88 -15.82
CA GLN A 125 8.61 31.25 -15.43
C GLN A 125 9.16 31.33 -14.01
N ILE A 126 8.97 30.29 -13.17
CA ILE A 126 9.42 30.27 -11.79
C ILE A 126 10.69 29.42 -11.71
N GLN A 127 11.85 30.04 -11.80
CA GLN A 127 13.15 29.36 -11.81
C GLN A 127 13.74 29.20 -10.42
N ARG A 128 13.30 30.00 -9.45
CA ARG A 128 13.78 29.99 -8.06
C ARG A 128 12.61 29.99 -7.09
N VAL A 129 12.86 29.48 -5.90
CA VAL A 129 11.83 29.28 -4.86
C VAL A 129 11.20 30.61 -4.44
N GLU A 130 12.00 31.68 -4.37
CA GLU A 130 11.55 33.01 -3.94
C GLU A 130 10.47 33.58 -4.87
N GLU A 131 10.46 33.16 -6.14
CA GLU A 131 9.49 33.57 -7.15
C GLU A 131 8.10 32.93 -6.94
N LEU A 132 8.00 31.97 -6.02
CA LEU A 132 6.71 31.45 -5.54
C LEU A 132 5.97 32.44 -4.64
N ARG A 133 6.59 33.54 -4.20
CA ARG A 133 5.93 34.55 -3.37
C ARG A 133 4.69 35.09 -4.06
N ALA A 134 3.57 35.14 -3.32
CA ALA A 134 2.24 35.51 -3.82
C ALA A 134 1.66 34.54 -4.89
N LYS A 135 2.22 33.35 -5.05
CA LYS A 135 1.73 32.27 -5.92
C LYS A 135 1.02 31.17 -5.13
N SER A 136 0.47 30.19 -5.87
CA SER A 136 -0.22 29.03 -5.27
C SER A 136 0.48 27.73 -5.63
N ILE A 137 0.62 26.82 -4.65
CA ILE A 137 1.08 25.45 -4.84
C ILE A 137 -0.04 24.47 -4.50
N GLY A 138 -0.28 23.51 -5.41
CA GLY A 138 -1.25 22.44 -5.21
C GLY A 138 -0.67 21.29 -4.41
N VAL A 139 -1.44 20.82 -3.43
CA VAL A 139 -1.21 19.61 -2.65
C VAL A 139 -2.45 18.74 -2.67
N THR A 140 -2.33 17.44 -2.34
CA THR A 140 -3.53 16.59 -2.29
C THR A 140 -4.48 17.07 -1.19
N ARG A 141 -4.01 17.05 0.07
CA ARG A 141 -4.72 17.56 1.26
C ARG A 141 -3.71 18.00 2.31
N ILE A 142 -4.16 18.85 3.23
CA ILE A 142 -3.37 19.21 4.42
C ILE A 142 -3.07 17.97 5.25
N GLY A 143 -1.86 17.88 5.80
CA GLY A 143 -1.37 16.75 6.60
C GLY A 143 -0.89 15.53 5.80
N THR A 144 -0.92 15.58 4.46
CA THR A 144 -0.42 14.50 3.60
C THR A 144 1.05 14.70 3.22
N VAL A 145 1.63 13.69 2.54
CA VAL A 145 3.01 13.74 2.01
C VAL A 145 3.26 14.99 1.19
N THR A 146 2.35 15.32 0.27
CA THR A 146 2.53 16.47 -0.64
C THR A 146 2.50 17.78 0.11
N ASP A 147 1.61 17.96 1.08
CA ASP A 147 1.54 19.15 1.92
C ASP A 147 2.79 19.30 2.80
N PHE A 148 3.19 18.22 3.47
CA PHE A 148 4.34 18.26 4.37
C PHE A 148 5.62 18.67 3.64
N PHE A 149 5.96 18.00 2.53
CA PHE A 149 7.18 18.32 1.80
C PHE A 149 7.12 19.71 1.15
N THR A 150 5.95 20.15 0.69
CA THR A 150 5.77 21.54 0.24
C THR A 150 6.07 22.54 1.36
N ARG A 151 5.53 22.34 2.55
CA ARG A 151 5.76 23.22 3.72
C ARG A 151 7.22 23.21 4.17
N VAL A 152 7.83 22.03 4.25
CA VAL A 152 9.27 21.90 4.58
C VAL A 152 10.11 22.71 3.60
N PHE A 153 9.87 22.51 2.31
CA PHE A 153 10.59 23.21 1.25
C PHE A 153 10.44 24.74 1.31
N LEU A 154 9.23 25.23 1.47
CA LEU A 154 9.00 26.68 1.58
C LEU A 154 9.73 27.27 2.78
N ARG A 155 9.64 26.63 3.97
CA ARG A 155 10.31 27.10 5.17
C ARG A 155 11.84 27.08 5.04
N GLN A 156 12.42 26.04 4.44
CA GLN A 156 13.87 25.95 4.20
C GLN A 156 14.39 27.07 3.31
N ASN A 157 13.52 27.66 2.48
CA ASN A 157 13.83 28.77 1.58
C ASN A 157 13.29 30.12 2.05
N GLY A 158 12.99 30.26 3.35
CA GLY A 158 12.57 31.53 3.95
C GLY A 158 11.17 32.01 3.56
N LEU A 159 10.34 31.11 3.01
CA LEU A 159 8.93 31.39 2.69
C LEU A 159 8.01 30.81 3.75
N VAL A 160 7.04 31.60 4.20
CA VAL A 160 6.05 31.14 5.18
C VAL A 160 4.84 30.56 4.43
N PRO A 161 4.56 29.23 4.61
CA PRO A 161 3.38 28.61 4.02
C PRO A 161 2.08 29.35 4.44
N ASP A 162 1.12 29.42 3.52
CA ASP A 162 -0.19 30.06 3.66
C ASP A 162 -0.14 31.59 3.84
N ARG A 163 1.04 32.20 4.06
CA ARG A 163 1.26 33.63 4.08
C ARG A 163 1.96 34.14 2.81
N ASP A 164 3.14 33.58 2.53
CA ASP A 164 3.96 34.00 1.38
C ASP A 164 3.60 33.21 0.12
N VAL A 165 3.18 31.96 0.28
CA VAL A 165 2.76 31.04 -0.78
C VAL A 165 1.47 30.36 -0.36
N MET A 166 0.41 30.49 -1.14
CA MET A 166 -0.88 29.86 -0.86
C MET A 166 -0.82 28.36 -1.14
N ILE A 167 -1.13 27.52 -0.15
CA ILE A 167 -1.24 26.07 -0.33
C ILE A 167 -2.69 25.70 -0.64
N ARG A 168 -2.93 25.14 -1.84
CA ARG A 168 -4.27 24.74 -2.29
C ARG A 168 -4.47 23.25 -2.25
N GLN A 169 -5.53 22.80 -1.56
CA GLN A 169 -5.96 21.40 -1.57
C GLN A 169 -6.66 21.08 -2.88
N MET A 170 -6.07 20.23 -3.70
CA MET A 170 -6.59 19.85 -5.02
C MET A 170 -7.37 18.52 -5.00
N GLY A 171 -7.22 17.71 -3.93
CA GLY A 171 -7.90 16.42 -3.79
C GLY A 171 -6.99 15.23 -4.09
N GLY A 172 -6.48 15.10 -5.29
CA GLY A 172 -5.60 14.01 -5.73
C GLY A 172 -4.46 14.50 -6.64
N LEU A 173 -3.58 13.58 -7.04
CA LEU A 173 -2.46 13.91 -7.93
C LEU A 173 -2.90 14.30 -9.35
N PRO A 174 -3.91 13.66 -9.97
CA PRO A 174 -4.43 14.06 -11.26
C PRO A 174 -4.96 15.50 -11.26
N GLU A 175 -5.64 15.89 -10.18
CA GLU A 175 -6.21 17.23 -10.01
C GLU A 175 -5.11 18.30 -9.85
N ILE A 176 -3.97 17.97 -9.23
CA ILE A 176 -2.81 18.88 -9.18
C ILE A 176 -2.26 19.12 -10.59
N VAL A 177 -2.07 18.06 -11.39
CA VAL A 177 -1.59 18.16 -12.77
C VAL A 177 -2.57 18.98 -13.63
N ALA A 178 -3.88 18.72 -13.47
CA ALA A 178 -4.90 19.50 -14.19
C ALA A 178 -4.90 20.98 -13.79
N GLY A 179 -4.76 21.29 -12.50
CA GLY A 179 -4.69 22.64 -11.98
C GLY A 179 -3.47 23.41 -12.47
N LEU A 180 -2.30 22.75 -12.59
CA LEU A 180 -1.10 23.33 -13.22
C LEU A 180 -1.37 23.68 -14.69
N LYS A 181 -1.87 22.72 -15.48
CA LYS A 181 -2.19 22.94 -16.91
C LYS A 181 -3.23 24.06 -17.13
N ALA A 182 -4.16 24.22 -16.20
CA ALA A 182 -5.18 25.27 -16.24
C ALA A 182 -4.71 26.63 -15.67
N GLY A 183 -3.47 26.73 -15.18
CA GLY A 183 -2.94 27.94 -14.55
C GLY A 183 -3.58 28.29 -13.19
N GLN A 184 -4.36 27.40 -12.59
CA GLN A 184 -5.01 27.60 -11.29
C GLN A 184 -4.00 27.61 -10.13
N ILE A 185 -2.88 26.94 -10.31
CA ILE A 185 -1.74 26.87 -9.42
C ILE A 185 -0.45 27.00 -10.23
N GLN A 186 0.61 27.54 -9.64
CA GLN A 186 1.89 27.77 -10.28
C GLN A 186 2.96 26.76 -9.88
N GLY A 187 2.65 25.90 -8.90
CA GLY A 187 3.48 24.78 -8.50
C GLY A 187 2.63 23.61 -8.01
N GLY A 188 3.21 22.43 -7.96
CA GLY A 188 2.55 21.23 -7.45
C GLY A 188 3.56 20.19 -6.98
N THR A 189 3.18 19.43 -5.95
CA THR A 189 4.06 18.39 -5.37
C THR A 189 3.47 17.01 -5.61
N PHE A 190 4.25 16.12 -6.25
CA PHE A 190 3.85 14.75 -6.58
C PHE A 190 5.03 13.84 -6.92
N GLY A 191 4.76 12.53 -7.03
CA GLY A 191 5.72 11.50 -7.42
C GLY A 191 5.53 11.02 -8.87
N PHE A 192 6.19 9.91 -9.20
CA PHE A 192 6.08 9.28 -10.52
C PHE A 192 4.76 8.50 -10.71
N PRO A 193 4.22 8.42 -11.94
CA PRO A 193 4.73 9.07 -13.17
C PRO A 193 4.27 10.54 -13.33
N ALA A 194 3.45 11.09 -12.40
CA ALA A 194 2.84 12.42 -12.54
C ALA A 194 3.88 13.55 -12.78
N VAL A 195 5.06 13.46 -12.15
CA VAL A 195 6.15 14.42 -12.38
C VAL A 195 6.63 14.41 -13.84
N LEU A 196 6.65 13.25 -14.49
CA LEU A 196 7.05 13.14 -15.92
C LEU A 196 5.97 13.75 -16.83
N HIS A 197 4.69 13.55 -16.52
CA HIS A 197 3.59 14.21 -17.22
C HIS A 197 3.64 15.71 -17.09
N ALA A 198 3.98 16.25 -15.91
CA ALA A 198 4.17 17.69 -15.74
C ALA A 198 5.36 18.20 -16.56
N LYS A 199 6.50 17.47 -16.52
CA LYS A 199 7.68 17.83 -17.35
C LYS A 199 7.38 17.84 -18.84
N SER A 200 6.68 16.83 -19.36
CA SER A 200 6.29 16.80 -20.78
C SER A 200 5.29 17.91 -21.18
N ALA A 201 4.56 18.46 -20.20
CA ALA A 201 3.68 19.61 -20.39
C ALA A 201 4.39 20.96 -20.24
N GLY A 202 5.74 20.97 -20.11
CA GLY A 202 6.56 22.18 -20.04
C GLY A 202 6.89 22.67 -18.64
N PHE A 203 6.33 22.06 -17.58
CA PHE A 203 6.70 22.37 -16.19
C PHE A 203 8.07 21.80 -15.87
N HIS A 204 8.81 22.41 -14.95
CA HIS A 204 10.12 21.90 -14.54
C HIS A 204 10.16 21.52 -13.06
N VAL A 205 11.10 20.68 -12.70
CA VAL A 205 11.35 20.26 -11.31
C VAL A 205 12.08 21.39 -10.59
N LEU A 206 11.41 22.05 -9.65
CA LEU A 206 11.99 23.07 -8.81
C LEU A 206 12.75 22.44 -7.62
N VAL A 207 12.25 21.28 -7.11
CA VAL A 207 12.90 20.55 -6.02
C VAL A 207 12.76 19.03 -6.23
N ASP A 208 13.84 18.33 -5.98
CA ASP A 208 13.92 16.87 -5.84
C ASP A 208 14.17 16.53 -4.35
N TYR A 209 13.16 16.02 -3.65
CA TYR A 209 13.30 15.65 -2.24
C TYR A 209 14.08 14.35 -2.03
N ASN A 210 14.20 13.51 -3.06
CA ASN A 210 15.02 12.30 -2.98
C ASN A 210 16.50 12.65 -2.79
N ALA A 211 16.97 13.73 -3.42
CA ALA A 211 18.34 14.22 -3.29
C ALA A 211 18.70 14.66 -1.86
N GLN A 212 17.71 14.95 -1.01
CA GLN A 212 17.92 15.39 0.37
C GLN A 212 18.08 14.20 1.35
N GLY A 213 17.91 12.95 0.90
CA GLY A 213 18.16 11.75 1.69
C GLY A 213 17.20 11.51 2.86
N PHE A 214 16.02 12.13 2.85
CA PHE A 214 15.01 11.92 3.90
C PHE A 214 14.54 10.47 3.94
N ARG A 215 14.44 9.92 5.16
CA ARG A 215 13.70 8.70 5.45
C ARG A 215 12.29 9.07 5.93
N TYR A 216 11.29 8.45 5.29
CA TYR A 216 9.89 8.80 5.54
C TYR A 216 8.98 7.66 5.08
N PRO A 217 7.86 7.37 5.75
CA PRO A 217 6.94 6.32 5.34
C PRO A 217 6.15 6.75 4.08
N LEU A 218 6.85 6.78 2.92
CA LEU A 218 6.28 7.25 1.65
C LEU A 218 5.16 6.34 1.16
N SER A 219 5.33 5.02 1.31
CA SER A 219 4.26 4.04 1.10
C SER A 219 4.25 3.10 2.28
N SER A 220 3.11 3.00 2.95
CA SER A 220 2.94 2.21 4.17
C SER A 220 1.64 1.43 4.12
N VAL A 221 1.58 0.36 4.88
CA VAL A 221 0.37 -0.42 5.14
C VAL A 221 -0.04 -0.23 6.59
N VAL A 222 -1.24 0.30 6.78
CA VAL A 222 -1.84 0.53 8.08
C VAL A 222 -3.09 -0.34 8.21
N VAL A 223 -3.22 -0.96 9.37
CA VAL A 223 -4.40 -1.73 9.77
C VAL A 223 -4.83 -1.32 11.18
N THR A 224 -5.93 -1.88 11.66
CA THR A 224 -6.30 -1.80 13.08
C THR A 224 -5.69 -2.96 13.85
N GLU A 225 -5.33 -2.77 15.12
CA GLU A 225 -4.91 -3.89 15.98
C GLU A 225 -6.03 -4.92 16.17
N LYS A 226 -7.29 -4.48 16.11
CA LYS A 226 -8.45 -5.36 16.08
C LYS A 226 -8.35 -6.34 14.91
N LEU A 227 -8.06 -5.87 13.69
CA LEU A 227 -7.91 -6.74 12.52
C LEU A 227 -6.77 -7.74 12.72
N LEU A 228 -5.61 -7.29 13.25
CA LEU A 228 -4.48 -8.16 13.55
C LEU A 228 -4.85 -9.29 14.52
N ARG A 229 -5.70 -9.02 15.52
CA ARG A 229 -6.13 -10.06 16.48
C ARG A 229 -7.18 -10.99 15.94
N THR A 230 -8.13 -10.48 15.14
CA THR A 230 -9.31 -11.25 14.72
C THR A 230 -9.15 -11.93 13.35
N ARG A 231 -8.25 -11.45 12.51
CA ARG A 231 -8.02 -11.95 11.13
C ARG A 231 -6.53 -12.05 10.81
N GLU A 232 -5.73 -12.54 11.75
CA GLU A 232 -4.27 -12.63 11.63
C GLU A 232 -3.83 -13.39 10.38
N SER A 233 -4.48 -14.51 10.07
CA SER A 233 -4.16 -15.32 8.87
C SER A 233 -4.34 -14.53 7.57
N ALA A 234 -5.39 -13.72 7.47
CA ALA A 234 -5.61 -12.86 6.30
C ALA A 234 -4.55 -11.75 6.18
N VAL A 235 -4.17 -11.14 7.32
CA VAL A 235 -3.11 -10.11 7.34
C VAL A 235 -1.75 -10.71 6.99
N ARG A 236 -1.43 -11.91 7.49
CA ARG A 236 -0.21 -12.66 7.12
C ARG A 236 -0.17 -12.93 5.61
N ALA A 237 -1.24 -13.51 5.07
CA ALA A 237 -1.35 -13.79 3.64
C ALA A 237 -1.23 -12.51 2.79
N PHE A 238 -1.78 -11.39 3.26
CA PHE A 238 -1.64 -10.09 2.62
C PHE A 238 -0.18 -9.59 2.61
N LEU A 239 0.54 -9.69 3.73
CA LEU A 239 1.96 -9.32 3.83
C LEU A 239 2.84 -10.20 2.95
N GLU A 240 2.60 -11.51 2.91
CA GLU A 240 3.30 -12.42 2.00
C GLU A 240 3.02 -12.08 0.53
N ALA A 241 1.78 -11.70 0.20
CA ALA A 241 1.42 -11.24 -1.14
C ALA A 241 2.13 -9.93 -1.51
N LEU A 242 2.31 -9.00 -0.57
CA LEU A 242 3.09 -7.78 -0.81
C LEU A 242 4.57 -8.11 -1.09
N ILE A 243 5.19 -9.00 -0.32
CA ILE A 243 6.59 -9.42 -0.53
C ILE A 243 6.74 -10.07 -1.91
N GLU A 244 5.82 -10.96 -2.31
CA GLU A 244 5.80 -11.57 -3.64
C GLU A 244 5.54 -10.52 -4.73
N GLY A 245 4.68 -9.52 -4.47
CA GLY A 245 4.44 -8.39 -5.35
C GLY A 245 5.69 -7.53 -5.58
N VAL A 246 6.48 -7.27 -4.52
CA VAL A 246 7.78 -6.60 -4.64
C VAL A 246 8.75 -7.43 -5.47
N HIS A 247 8.82 -8.74 -5.23
CA HIS A 247 9.65 -9.63 -6.04
C HIS A 247 9.24 -9.56 -7.51
N ARG A 248 7.95 -9.69 -7.81
CA ARG A 248 7.42 -9.62 -9.18
C ARG A 248 7.71 -8.28 -9.85
N PHE A 249 7.57 -7.17 -9.13
CA PHE A 249 7.90 -5.83 -9.63
C PHE A 249 9.36 -5.74 -10.10
N LYS A 250 10.28 -6.35 -9.33
CA LYS A 250 11.73 -6.30 -9.61
C LYS A 250 12.17 -7.27 -10.68
N THR A 251 11.54 -8.44 -10.78
CA THR A 251 11.96 -9.52 -11.68
C THR A 251 11.26 -9.51 -13.03
N ASP A 252 10.10 -8.81 -13.14
CA ASP A 252 9.37 -8.65 -14.39
C ASP A 252 9.01 -7.18 -14.65
N PRO A 253 9.99 -6.38 -15.12
CA PRO A 253 9.79 -4.95 -15.39
C PRO A 253 8.65 -4.66 -16.37
N ASN A 254 8.48 -5.50 -17.40
CA ASN A 254 7.42 -5.31 -18.39
C ASN A 254 6.03 -5.46 -17.76
N PHE A 255 5.83 -6.47 -16.93
CA PHE A 255 4.58 -6.64 -16.19
C PHE A 255 4.34 -5.46 -15.23
N ALA A 256 5.37 -5.04 -14.49
CA ALA A 256 5.27 -3.90 -13.58
C ALA A 256 4.86 -2.61 -14.32
N MET A 257 5.49 -2.33 -15.46
CA MET A 257 5.16 -1.17 -16.30
C MET A 257 3.71 -1.22 -16.80
N ASN A 258 3.25 -2.38 -17.30
CA ASN A 258 1.88 -2.54 -17.77
C ASN A 258 0.86 -2.28 -16.65
N VAL A 259 1.12 -2.79 -15.45
CA VAL A 259 0.25 -2.55 -14.28
C VAL A 259 0.28 -1.07 -13.87
N ILE A 260 1.47 -0.46 -13.77
CA ILE A 260 1.57 0.98 -13.46
C ILE A 260 0.80 1.78 -14.51
N GLY A 261 1.01 1.52 -15.80
CA GLY A 261 0.31 2.19 -16.90
C GLY A 261 -1.21 2.10 -16.78
N LYS A 262 -1.73 0.91 -16.48
CA LYS A 262 -3.16 0.67 -16.26
C LYS A 262 -3.73 1.54 -15.15
N TYR A 263 -3.10 1.56 -13.98
CA TYR A 263 -3.63 2.26 -12.80
C TYR A 263 -3.37 3.77 -12.82
N THR A 264 -2.33 4.23 -13.53
CA THR A 264 -2.00 5.65 -13.65
C THR A 264 -2.51 6.28 -14.95
N ALA A 265 -3.20 5.51 -15.79
CA ALA A 265 -3.64 5.92 -17.13
C ALA A 265 -2.47 6.48 -17.98
N THR A 266 -1.27 5.89 -17.85
CA THR A 266 -0.06 6.27 -18.56
C THR A 266 0.24 5.22 -19.63
N SER A 267 0.29 5.63 -20.91
CA SER A 267 0.66 4.75 -22.04
C SER A 267 2.06 5.02 -22.59
N ASP A 268 2.70 6.12 -22.20
CA ASP A 268 4.04 6.49 -22.61
C ASP A 268 5.06 5.53 -21.98
N ARG A 269 5.68 4.70 -22.85
CA ARG A 269 6.61 3.66 -22.43
C ARG A 269 7.86 4.23 -21.76
N VAL A 270 8.37 5.37 -22.25
CA VAL A 270 9.56 6.02 -21.66
C VAL A 270 9.30 6.46 -20.24
N MET A 271 8.11 7.04 -19.98
CA MET A 271 7.70 7.42 -18.63
C MET A 271 7.53 6.19 -17.72
N LEU A 272 7.00 5.09 -18.24
CA LEU A 272 6.83 3.85 -17.49
C LEU A 272 8.18 3.19 -17.17
N GLU A 273 9.11 3.16 -18.11
CA GLU A 273 10.48 2.65 -17.92
C GLU A 273 11.23 3.45 -16.86
N GLU A 274 11.16 4.78 -16.93
CA GLU A 274 11.78 5.64 -15.91
C GLU A 274 11.13 5.46 -14.54
N THR A 275 9.80 5.35 -14.48
CA THR A 275 9.07 5.09 -13.24
C THR A 275 9.51 3.77 -12.60
N GLN A 276 9.56 2.68 -13.38
CA GLN A 276 9.99 1.37 -12.92
C GLN A 276 11.46 1.40 -12.46
N ARG A 277 12.34 2.04 -13.23
CA ARG A 277 13.78 2.18 -12.94
C ARG A 277 14.02 2.89 -11.60
N VAL A 278 13.22 3.92 -11.29
CA VAL A 278 13.34 4.68 -10.04
C VAL A 278 12.80 3.90 -8.83
N TYR A 279 11.66 3.21 -9.00
CA TYR A 279 11.03 2.50 -7.88
C TYR A 279 11.64 1.12 -7.59
N ALA A 280 12.21 0.42 -8.58
CA ALA A 280 12.75 -0.92 -8.35
C ALA A 280 13.81 -0.98 -7.22
N PRO A 281 14.82 -0.08 -7.16
CA PRO A 281 15.77 -0.05 -6.07
C PRO A 281 15.23 0.58 -4.77
N ALA A 282 14.09 1.30 -4.83
CA ALA A 282 13.49 1.95 -3.68
C ALA A 282 12.52 1.05 -2.89
N LEU A 283 12.04 -0.01 -3.53
CA LEU A 283 11.16 -0.99 -2.90
C LEU A 283 11.95 -1.90 -1.96
N GLU A 284 11.55 -1.95 -0.71
CA GLU A 284 12.15 -2.82 0.30
C GLU A 284 11.76 -4.29 0.04
N ARG A 285 12.77 -5.20 0.04
CA ARG A 285 12.58 -6.63 -0.18
C ARG A 285 11.68 -7.26 0.89
N ILE A 286 11.91 -6.87 2.15
CA ILE A 286 11.02 -7.12 3.28
C ILE A 286 10.62 -5.74 3.81
N PRO A 287 9.35 -5.35 3.68
CA PRO A 287 8.92 -3.98 3.93
C PRO A 287 8.73 -3.70 5.44
N TYR A 288 9.78 -3.87 6.25
CA TYR A 288 9.70 -3.61 7.68
C TYR A 288 9.28 -2.17 7.98
N PRO A 289 8.34 -1.95 8.91
CA PRO A 289 8.03 -0.63 9.42
C PRO A 289 9.13 -0.21 10.42
N ASN A 290 10.23 0.36 9.89
CA ASN A 290 11.36 0.77 10.70
C ASN A 290 11.05 2.03 11.50
N ILE A 291 11.56 2.08 12.73
CA ILE A 291 11.40 3.19 13.66
C ILE A 291 11.95 4.50 13.07
N GLU A 292 13.12 4.43 12.40
CA GLU A 292 13.74 5.61 11.79
C GLU A 292 12.87 6.25 10.70
N ASP A 293 12.14 5.43 9.93
CA ASP A 293 11.25 5.91 8.87
C ASP A 293 10.06 6.69 9.46
N MET A 294 9.66 6.39 10.71
CA MET A 294 8.52 7.02 11.38
C MET A 294 8.88 8.36 12.04
N LYS A 295 10.14 8.62 12.39
CA LYS A 295 10.55 9.81 13.15
C LYS A 295 10.13 11.12 12.49
N LEU A 296 10.43 11.27 11.18
CA LEU A 296 10.08 12.49 10.45
C LEU A 296 8.55 12.65 10.34
N GLY A 297 7.83 11.53 10.15
CA GLY A 297 6.37 11.54 10.14
C GLY A 297 5.77 11.98 11.48
N ILE A 298 6.32 11.51 12.60
CA ILE A 298 5.88 11.93 13.95
C ILE A 298 6.17 13.42 14.17
N THR A 299 7.34 13.92 13.73
CA THR A 299 7.66 15.35 13.76
C THR A 299 6.65 16.17 12.96
N GLN A 300 6.23 15.66 11.80
CA GLN A 300 5.16 16.29 11.02
C GLN A 300 3.84 16.42 11.82
N VAL A 301 3.42 15.34 12.47
CA VAL A 301 2.20 15.37 13.30
C VAL A 301 2.34 16.35 14.45
N ALA A 302 3.52 16.45 15.06
CA ALA A 302 3.80 17.36 16.18
C ALA A 302 3.67 18.85 15.82
N GLU A 303 3.68 19.22 14.52
CA GLU A 303 3.42 20.59 14.08
C GLU A 303 1.97 21.05 14.41
N THR A 304 1.03 20.12 14.38
CA THR A 304 -0.40 20.41 14.59
C THR A 304 -1.03 19.69 15.77
N ASN A 305 -0.42 18.59 16.23
CA ASN A 305 -0.89 17.78 17.35
C ASN A 305 0.18 17.71 18.46
N PRO A 306 0.03 18.47 19.56
CA PRO A 306 1.01 18.46 20.66
C PRO A 306 1.25 17.07 21.29
N ARG A 307 0.29 16.13 21.20
CA ARG A 307 0.43 14.77 21.71
C ARG A 307 1.53 13.97 20.99
N ALA A 308 1.92 14.38 19.79
CA ALA A 308 3.01 13.75 19.06
C ALA A 308 4.41 14.18 19.55
N LYS A 309 4.51 15.25 20.35
CA LYS A 309 5.79 15.69 20.93
C LYS A 309 6.29 14.65 21.92
N GLY A 310 7.44 14.03 21.58
CA GLY A 310 8.04 12.98 22.41
C GLY A 310 7.38 11.60 22.32
N ALA A 311 6.44 11.39 21.39
CA ALA A 311 5.84 10.08 21.17
C ALA A 311 6.91 9.08 20.67
N ASP A 312 6.95 7.87 21.26
CA ASP A 312 7.89 6.83 20.85
C ASP A 312 7.41 6.21 19.51
N PRO A 313 8.24 6.23 18.45
CA PRO A 313 7.89 5.60 17.18
C PRO A 313 7.49 4.13 17.28
N LYS A 314 7.96 3.41 18.32
CA LYS A 314 7.61 1.99 18.57
C LYS A 314 6.13 1.78 18.81
N ASP A 315 5.44 2.78 19.35
CA ASP A 315 4.01 2.68 19.67
C ASP A 315 3.12 2.61 18.41
N PHE A 316 3.68 2.96 17.25
CA PHE A 316 2.94 3.07 16.00
C PHE A 316 3.22 1.92 15.01
N VAL A 317 4.18 1.03 15.31
CA VAL A 317 4.61 -0.01 14.38
C VAL A 317 4.46 -1.41 14.95
N ASN A 318 4.13 -2.37 14.10
CA ASN A 318 4.12 -3.80 14.45
C ASN A 318 4.76 -4.62 13.33
N SER A 319 5.98 -5.10 13.58
CA SER A 319 6.74 -5.91 12.63
C SER A 319 6.68 -7.42 12.93
N ARG A 320 5.85 -7.87 13.89
CA ARG A 320 5.80 -9.27 14.34
C ARG A 320 5.59 -10.24 13.18
N LEU A 321 4.53 -10.05 12.41
CA LEU A 321 4.20 -10.95 11.30
C LEU A 321 5.29 -10.98 10.22
N LEU A 322 5.91 -9.83 9.89
CA LEU A 322 7.02 -9.80 8.93
C LEU A 322 8.24 -10.57 9.44
N ARG A 323 8.58 -10.47 10.73
CA ARG A 323 9.66 -11.27 11.32
C ARG A 323 9.35 -12.78 11.27
N GLU A 324 8.13 -13.18 11.55
CA GLU A 324 7.71 -14.57 11.45
C GLU A 324 7.72 -15.08 10.01
N ILE A 325 7.29 -14.28 9.04
CA ILE A 325 7.36 -14.59 7.60
C ILE A 325 8.82 -14.78 7.18
N GLU A 326 9.72 -13.88 7.58
CA GLU A 326 11.15 -14.01 7.30
C GLU A 326 11.74 -15.28 7.95
N ALA A 327 11.48 -15.51 9.23
CA ALA A 327 11.95 -16.68 9.98
C ALA A 327 11.44 -18.01 9.40
N SER A 328 10.27 -18.02 8.72
CA SER A 328 9.74 -19.22 8.04
C SER A 328 10.56 -19.63 6.80
N GLY A 329 11.55 -18.84 6.39
CA GLY A 329 12.33 -19.03 5.16
C GLY A 329 11.56 -18.65 3.89
N PHE A 330 10.36 -18.07 3.99
CA PHE A 330 9.54 -17.70 2.84
C PHE A 330 10.30 -16.78 1.86
N VAL A 331 10.93 -15.74 2.39
CA VAL A 331 11.68 -14.76 1.57
C VAL A 331 12.89 -15.41 0.90
N LYS A 332 13.65 -16.25 1.61
CA LYS A 332 14.78 -16.98 1.03
C LYS A 332 14.34 -17.87 -0.14
N ARG A 333 13.25 -18.63 0.03
CA ARG A 333 12.71 -19.47 -1.07
C ARG A 333 12.25 -18.63 -2.26
N LEU A 334 11.60 -17.50 -2.01
CA LEU A 334 11.08 -16.63 -3.06
C LEU A 334 12.21 -16.00 -3.92
N TYR A 335 13.30 -15.59 -3.28
CA TYR A 335 14.42 -14.91 -3.94
C TYR A 335 15.55 -15.85 -4.38
N GLY A 336 15.47 -17.16 -4.06
CA GLY A 336 16.50 -18.13 -4.39
C GLY A 336 17.79 -17.97 -3.58
N ASP A 337 17.73 -17.30 -2.43
CA ASP A 337 18.89 -17.14 -1.56
C ASP A 337 19.20 -18.48 -0.85
N LYS A 338 20.49 -18.87 -0.86
CA LYS A 338 21.00 -20.06 -0.17
C LYS A 338 21.16 -19.83 1.34
#